data_6ccacf218d48324394f9ab1c14b95289
#
_entry.id   6ccacf218d48324394f9ab1c14b95289
#
_cell.length_a   1.000
_cell.length_b   1.000
_cell.length_c   1.000
_cell.angle_alpha   90.00
_cell.angle_beta   90.00
_cell.angle_gamma   90.00
#
_symmetry.space_group_name_H-M   'P 1'
#
loop_
_entity.id
_entity.type
_entity.pdbx_description
1 polymer ?
#
loop_
_entity_poly.entity_id
_entity_poly.type
_entity_poly.pdbx_seq_one_letter_code
_entity_poly.pdbx_strand_id
1 'polypeptide(L)'
;MTQIDNKMLDGNETTSKKSFAKIKTKTRSKELVEQKSSKKRSKKEEFNPFKYHDEFKWKTISSEILEKDGKVIFRMEKVEVPEHWSQLASDILAQKYIRKAGIPSSLELVHEECTPEWIQKSVPVEGAKFGSETSSRQIFHRLAGFWTYWGWKESYFDNEEKAITFYKDAFYCLYWQIAAPNSPQFFSAGLYWAYGITLENEGAEYYVADSASGKVTKTNEHYERPTLHGCYLTPVEDNLVGKDGIYNHTTLEARIFKNGSGSGTNYSAIRGKDEPLSSGGISSGLLSFLKIPDRSAGAIKSGGTTRRSARHVILNIDHPEILDFVNWKLKEEYKVAALITGGSMLTNLFKKVLKAETKDEEDEYVRQCRDWKVPERYVSKILDAKKHGLKDVYLEEYTNDYRGEAYDTVSGQHGNNSVRVTDEFVSKALSDEDNNWELKCRTDKKKTYDTVNAKSLF
;
A
#
# COMPACT_ATOMS: atom_id res chain seq x y z
N MET A 1 43.58 -0.84 -9.87
CA MET A 1 44.69 -0.15 -9.20
C MET A 1 44.13 1.20 -8.77
N THR A 2 43.73 1.38 -7.57
CA THR A 2 44.41 1.91 -6.40
C THR A 2 43.48 1.72 -5.19
N GLN A 3 44.03 1.13 -4.13
CA GLN A 3 43.45 1.03 -2.79
C GLN A 3 43.30 2.45 -2.22
N ILE A 4 42.17 2.68 -1.52
CA ILE A 4 42.08 3.79 -0.56
C ILE A 4 41.66 3.21 0.79
N ASP A 5 42.51 3.51 1.75
CA ASP A 5 42.56 3.04 3.11
C ASP A 5 41.36 3.40 3.99
N ASN A 6 40.95 2.43 4.79
CA ASN A 6 40.20 2.62 6.03
C ASN A 6 41.10 3.25 7.10
N LYS A 7 40.88 4.51 7.43
CA LYS A 7 41.24 5.08 8.74
C LYS A 7 40.46 6.36 9.02
N MET A 8 40.00 6.45 10.24
CA MET A 8 39.43 7.58 10.98
C MET A 8 37.91 7.57 11.18
N LEU A 9 37.54 7.04 12.30
CA LEU A 9 36.49 7.53 13.20
C LEU A 9 36.80 7.08 14.63
N ASP A 10 37.75 7.80 15.25
CA ASP A 10 37.87 7.87 16.69
C ASP A 10 37.61 9.32 17.12
N GLY A 11 36.75 9.48 18.15
CA GLY A 11 36.79 10.67 19.01
C GLY A 11 35.49 11.50 19.05
N ASN A 12 34.56 11.26 19.93
CA ASN A 12 34.44 11.98 21.21
C ASN A 12 33.20 11.56 21.96
N GLU A 13 33.43 10.99 23.14
CA GLU A 13 32.46 10.81 24.19
C GLU A 13 32.14 12.15 24.86
N THR A 14 30.83 12.41 25.05
CA THR A 14 30.36 13.21 26.19
C THR A 14 29.07 12.60 26.75
N THR A 15 29.28 11.96 27.86
CA THR A 15 28.40 11.55 28.96
C THR A 15 27.00 12.12 29.05
N SER A 16 25.99 11.23 28.97
CA SER A 16 24.82 11.29 29.82
C SER A 16 24.44 9.87 30.29
N LYS A 17 24.93 9.51 31.47
CA LYS A 17 24.54 8.30 32.18
C LYS A 17 23.10 8.44 32.68
N LYS A 18 22.14 7.77 32.05
CA LYS A 18 20.91 7.33 32.72
C LYS A 18 20.88 5.81 32.70
N SER A 19 20.91 5.27 33.94
CA SER A 19 20.93 3.88 34.28
C SER A 19 19.73 3.13 33.69
N PHE A 20 19.98 2.27 32.71
CA PHE A 20 19.06 1.17 32.42
C PHE A 20 19.41 0.01 33.35
N ALA A 21 18.44 -0.34 34.19
CA ALA A 21 18.53 -1.51 35.05
C ALA A 21 18.79 -2.75 34.19
N LYS A 22 19.91 -3.44 34.43
CA LYS A 22 20.22 -4.76 33.87
C LYS A 22 19.18 -5.76 34.36
N ILE A 23 18.20 -6.07 33.51
CA ILE A 23 17.39 -7.28 33.66
C ILE A 23 18.32 -8.45 33.33
N LYS A 24 18.79 -9.14 34.39
CA LYS A 24 19.50 -10.42 34.26
C LYS A 24 18.52 -11.45 33.70
N THR A 25 18.50 -11.69 32.42
CA THR A 25 17.94 -12.91 31.84
C THR A 25 18.80 -14.10 32.31
N LYS A 26 18.38 -14.74 33.35
CA LYS A 26 18.91 -16.06 33.75
C LYS A 26 18.53 -17.05 32.65
N THR A 27 19.55 -17.63 32.04
CA THR A 27 19.50 -18.84 31.22
C THR A 27 18.80 -19.95 32.02
N ARG A 28 17.49 -20.11 31.80
CA ARG A 28 16.62 -21.08 32.50
C ARG A 28 16.33 -22.30 31.63
N SER A 29 17.08 -22.50 30.57
CA SER A 29 16.80 -23.53 29.56
C SER A 29 17.45 -24.91 29.83
N LYS A 30 18.26 -25.07 30.87
CA LYS A 30 18.86 -26.38 31.17
C LYS A 30 18.39 -27.06 32.45
N GLU A 31 17.80 -26.36 33.40
CA GLU A 31 17.39 -26.97 34.66
C GLU A 31 15.95 -27.49 34.73
N LEU A 32 15.13 -27.21 33.72
CA LEU A 32 13.74 -27.68 33.68
C LEU A 32 13.54 -29.05 33.03
N VAL A 33 14.58 -29.61 32.41
CA VAL A 33 14.50 -30.91 31.69
C VAL A 33 14.79 -32.10 32.63
N GLU A 34 15.50 -31.93 33.75
CA GLU A 34 15.92 -33.07 34.60
C GLU A 34 15.00 -33.42 35.77
N GLN A 35 13.96 -32.67 36.09
CA GLN A 35 13.09 -32.95 37.24
C GLN A 35 11.72 -33.57 36.93
N LYS A 36 11.47 -34.10 35.73
CA LYS A 36 10.17 -34.71 35.38
C LYS A 36 10.24 -36.11 34.79
N SER A 37 11.04 -37.00 35.38
CA SER A 37 10.88 -38.44 35.12
C SER A 37 10.42 -39.13 36.40
N SER A 38 9.13 -39.24 36.63
CA SER A 38 8.40 -40.32 37.30
C SER A 38 7.05 -39.85 37.88
N LYS A 39 6.09 -39.60 37.00
CA LYS A 39 4.66 -39.75 37.34
C LYS A 39 3.96 -40.30 36.10
N LYS A 40 3.31 -41.47 36.20
CA LYS A 40 2.42 -42.02 35.19
C LYS A 40 1.48 -40.90 34.72
N ARG A 41 1.78 -40.27 33.57
CA ARG A 41 0.85 -39.35 32.91
C ARG A 41 -0.31 -40.18 32.38
N SER A 42 -1.52 -39.96 32.89
CA SER A 42 -2.74 -40.21 32.13
C SER A 42 -2.51 -39.57 30.78
N LYS A 43 -2.75 -40.25 29.67
CA LYS A 43 -2.69 -39.66 28.32
C LYS A 43 -3.64 -38.49 28.31
N LYS A 44 -3.16 -37.29 28.58
CA LYS A 44 -3.88 -36.05 28.28
C LYS A 44 -4.06 -36.05 26.79
N GLU A 45 -5.29 -36.00 26.29
CA GLU A 45 -5.57 -35.91 24.88
C GLU A 45 -4.78 -34.73 24.30
N GLU A 46 -3.95 -34.99 23.32
CA GLU A 46 -3.11 -33.97 22.70
C GLU A 46 -4.00 -32.96 21.96
N PHE A 47 -3.70 -31.67 22.10
CA PHE A 47 -4.49 -30.63 21.44
C PHE A 47 -4.39 -30.78 19.92
N ASN A 48 -5.57 -30.85 19.28
CA ASN A 48 -5.67 -30.87 17.81
C ASN A 48 -6.43 -29.63 17.33
N PRO A 49 -5.78 -28.69 16.63
CA PRO A 49 -6.41 -27.50 16.10
C PRO A 49 -7.64 -27.78 15.22
N PHE A 50 -7.58 -28.82 14.39
CA PHE A 50 -8.65 -29.12 13.45
C PHE A 50 -9.90 -29.65 14.16
N LYS A 51 -9.76 -30.45 15.22
CA LYS A 51 -10.88 -30.83 16.09
C LYS A 51 -11.52 -29.59 16.76
N TYR A 52 -10.70 -28.64 17.18
CA TYR A 52 -11.21 -27.38 17.74
C TYR A 52 -12.01 -26.58 16.71
N HIS A 53 -11.59 -26.56 15.45
CA HIS A 53 -12.35 -25.87 14.38
C HIS A 53 -13.72 -26.51 14.14
N ASP A 54 -13.90 -27.80 14.40
CA ASP A 54 -15.16 -28.51 14.23
C ASP A 54 -16.20 -28.18 15.32
N GLU A 55 -15.80 -27.52 16.40
CA GLU A 55 -16.71 -26.98 17.40
C GLU A 55 -17.54 -25.79 16.87
N PHE A 56 -17.16 -25.20 15.72
CA PHE A 56 -17.80 -24.03 15.13
C PHE A 56 -18.70 -24.42 13.95
N LYS A 57 -19.66 -23.53 13.64
CA LYS A 57 -20.59 -23.74 12.54
C LYS A 57 -20.14 -23.02 11.27
N TRP A 58 -20.20 -23.73 10.17
CA TRP A 58 -19.72 -23.27 8.86
C TRP A 58 -20.80 -23.37 7.80
N LYS A 59 -20.76 -22.48 6.80
CA LYS A 59 -21.58 -22.55 5.59
C LYS A 59 -20.71 -22.38 4.36
N THR A 60 -21.20 -22.87 3.23
CA THR A 60 -20.58 -22.70 1.92
C THR A 60 -21.27 -21.60 1.14
N ILE A 61 -20.50 -20.69 0.56
CA ILE A 61 -21.01 -19.60 -0.27
C ILE A 61 -20.32 -19.61 -1.65
N SER A 62 -20.93 -18.86 -2.59
CA SER A 62 -20.25 -18.45 -3.84
C SER A 62 -20.07 -16.94 -3.83
N SER A 63 -18.95 -16.48 -4.36
CA SER A 63 -18.62 -15.06 -4.47
C SER A 63 -18.27 -14.73 -5.91
N GLU A 64 -18.87 -13.66 -6.46
CA GLU A 64 -18.56 -13.18 -7.80
C GLU A 64 -18.53 -11.66 -7.87
N ILE A 65 -17.78 -11.13 -8.84
CA ILE A 65 -17.76 -9.73 -9.21
C ILE A 65 -18.12 -9.65 -10.70
N LEU A 66 -19.14 -8.85 -10.97
CA LEU A 66 -19.57 -8.56 -12.33
C LEU A 66 -19.18 -7.13 -12.72
N GLU A 67 -18.83 -6.90 -13.98
CA GLU A 67 -18.79 -5.57 -14.58
C GLU A 67 -20.20 -5.05 -14.84
N LYS A 68 -20.31 -3.75 -15.16
CA LYS A 68 -21.62 -3.13 -15.48
C LYS A 68 -22.34 -3.77 -16.66
N ASP A 69 -21.58 -4.34 -17.58
CA ASP A 69 -22.06 -5.09 -18.76
C ASP A 69 -22.40 -6.55 -18.48
N GLY A 70 -22.28 -7.00 -17.22
CA GLY A 70 -22.56 -8.37 -16.79
C GLY A 70 -21.39 -9.35 -16.97
N LYS A 71 -20.24 -8.91 -17.43
CA LYS A 71 -19.05 -9.77 -17.56
C LYS A 71 -18.48 -10.12 -16.19
N VAL A 72 -18.19 -11.40 -15.99
CA VAL A 72 -17.61 -11.91 -14.75
C VAL A 72 -16.13 -11.54 -14.68
N ILE A 73 -15.75 -10.68 -13.72
CA ILE A 73 -14.35 -10.33 -13.43
C ILE A 73 -13.71 -11.36 -12.50
N PHE A 74 -14.49 -11.83 -11.52
CA PHE A 74 -14.03 -12.76 -10.51
C PHE A 74 -15.18 -13.69 -10.12
N ARG A 75 -14.87 -14.97 -9.97
CA ARG A 75 -15.80 -15.97 -9.45
C ARG A 75 -15.04 -17.00 -8.62
N MET A 76 -15.58 -17.30 -7.46
CA MET A 76 -15.10 -18.37 -6.60
C MET A 76 -16.30 -19.09 -5.97
N GLU A 77 -16.41 -20.36 -6.27
CA GLU A 77 -17.49 -21.23 -5.79
C GLU A 77 -17.03 -22.06 -4.59
N LYS A 78 -17.98 -22.48 -3.76
CA LYS A 78 -17.76 -23.40 -2.64
C LYS A 78 -16.74 -22.88 -1.61
N VAL A 79 -16.80 -21.58 -1.28
CA VAL A 79 -15.98 -21.00 -0.22
C VAL A 79 -16.63 -21.28 1.13
N GLU A 80 -15.93 -21.94 2.03
CA GLU A 80 -16.41 -22.18 3.39
C GLU A 80 -16.11 -20.97 4.30
N VAL A 81 -17.16 -20.48 4.96
CA VAL A 81 -17.10 -19.32 5.86
C VAL A 81 -17.92 -19.57 7.13
N PRO A 82 -17.71 -18.81 8.23
CA PRO A 82 -18.58 -18.94 9.41
C PRO A 82 -20.06 -18.75 9.08
N GLU A 83 -20.94 -19.56 9.68
CA GLU A 83 -22.36 -19.57 9.38
C GLU A 83 -23.03 -18.19 9.53
N HIS A 84 -22.62 -17.44 10.53
CA HIS A 84 -23.22 -16.13 10.88
C HIS A 84 -22.69 -14.95 10.02
N TRP A 85 -21.64 -15.15 9.20
CA TRP A 85 -21.10 -14.06 8.41
C TRP A 85 -22.09 -13.60 7.34
N SER A 86 -22.15 -12.27 7.15
CA SER A 86 -22.91 -11.68 6.04
C SER A 86 -22.28 -12.05 4.69
N GLN A 87 -23.08 -11.98 3.62
CA GLN A 87 -22.56 -12.19 2.25
C GLN A 87 -21.44 -11.22 1.94
N LEU A 88 -21.58 -9.93 2.30
CA LEU A 88 -20.56 -8.90 2.08
C LEU A 88 -19.21 -9.24 2.76
N ALA A 89 -19.25 -9.66 4.03
CA ALA A 89 -18.00 -10.05 4.74
C ALA A 89 -17.35 -11.26 4.06
N SER A 90 -18.15 -12.23 3.65
CA SER A 90 -17.71 -13.43 2.96
C SER A 90 -17.11 -13.11 1.58
N ASP A 91 -17.73 -12.20 0.83
CA ASP A 91 -17.24 -11.74 -0.47
C ASP A 91 -15.91 -11.01 -0.35
N ILE A 92 -15.77 -10.13 0.65
CA ILE A 92 -14.50 -9.44 0.91
C ILE A 92 -13.39 -10.44 1.22
N LEU A 93 -13.66 -11.44 2.07
CA LEU A 93 -12.68 -12.49 2.36
C LEU A 93 -12.29 -13.27 1.09
N ALA A 94 -13.27 -13.76 0.34
CA ALA A 94 -13.06 -14.56 -0.86
C ALA A 94 -12.29 -13.79 -1.96
N GLN A 95 -12.64 -12.53 -2.17
CA GLN A 95 -12.06 -11.71 -3.23
C GLN A 95 -10.67 -11.20 -2.89
N LYS A 96 -10.42 -10.83 -1.62
CA LYS A 96 -9.24 -10.06 -1.23
C LYS A 96 -8.22 -10.85 -0.41
N TYR A 97 -8.63 -11.84 0.39
CA TYR A 97 -7.78 -12.43 1.41
C TYR A 97 -7.50 -13.93 1.26
N ILE A 98 -8.34 -14.67 0.56
CA ILE A 98 -8.05 -16.05 0.18
C ILE A 98 -6.83 -16.09 -0.73
N ARG A 99 -5.84 -16.92 -0.41
CA ARG A 99 -4.67 -17.18 -1.26
C ARG A 99 -5.09 -17.95 -2.50
N LYS A 100 -4.85 -17.39 -3.68
CA LYS A 100 -5.37 -17.92 -4.96
C LYS A 100 -4.50 -19.01 -5.58
N ALA A 101 -3.25 -19.13 -5.15
CA ALA A 101 -2.31 -20.09 -5.73
C ALA A 101 -1.22 -20.50 -4.75
N GLY A 102 -0.58 -21.64 -5.01
CA GLY A 102 0.56 -22.13 -4.26
C GLY A 102 0.22 -22.87 -2.97
N ILE A 103 -1.06 -23.20 -2.73
CA ILE A 103 -1.48 -23.98 -1.55
C ILE A 103 -1.37 -25.46 -1.87
N PRO A 104 -0.54 -26.22 -1.13
CA PRO A 104 -0.36 -27.64 -1.38
C PRO A 104 -1.57 -28.47 -0.95
N SER A 105 -1.87 -29.53 -1.70
CA SER A 105 -2.99 -30.46 -1.40
C SER A 105 -2.71 -31.39 -0.22
N SER A 106 -1.44 -31.59 0.12
CA SER A 106 -0.99 -32.45 1.21
C SER A 106 0.26 -31.89 1.86
N LEU A 107 0.34 -32.01 3.17
CA LEU A 107 1.36 -31.42 4.03
C LEU A 107 1.93 -32.48 4.99
N GLU A 108 3.17 -32.32 5.33
CA GLU A 108 3.83 -33.05 6.42
C GLU A 108 4.43 -32.07 7.43
N LEU A 109 4.48 -32.49 8.70
CA LEU A 109 5.08 -31.69 9.78
C LEU A 109 6.60 -31.79 9.71
N VAL A 110 7.27 -30.69 9.90
CA VAL A 110 8.73 -30.62 10.09
C VAL A 110 9.01 -30.74 11.58
N HIS A 111 9.69 -31.81 11.98
CA HIS A 111 10.04 -31.98 13.38
C HIS A 111 10.99 -30.86 13.86
N GLU A 112 10.56 -30.13 14.89
CA GLU A 112 11.32 -29.05 15.51
C GLU A 112 11.49 -29.33 17.01
N GLU A 113 12.76 -29.42 17.47
CA GLU A 113 13.05 -29.59 18.88
C GLU A 113 12.44 -28.49 19.73
N CYS A 114 11.94 -28.83 20.92
CA CYS A 114 11.32 -27.90 21.85
C CYS A 114 10.06 -27.19 21.38
N THR A 115 9.48 -27.62 20.25
CA THR A 115 8.21 -27.10 19.72
C THR A 115 7.13 -28.17 19.83
N PRO A 116 5.97 -27.91 20.48
CA PRO A 116 4.86 -28.86 20.53
C PRO A 116 4.42 -29.30 19.13
N GLU A 117 4.06 -30.57 18.94
CA GLU A 117 3.76 -31.15 17.64
C GLU A 117 2.66 -30.39 16.89
N TRP A 118 1.57 -30.00 17.59
CA TRP A 118 0.42 -29.31 17.01
C TRP A 118 0.72 -27.92 16.41
N ILE A 119 1.91 -27.34 16.74
CA ILE A 119 2.31 -26.00 16.28
C ILE A 119 3.59 -26.04 15.44
N GLN A 120 4.13 -27.22 15.14
CA GLN A 120 5.27 -27.36 14.24
C GLN A 120 4.94 -26.84 12.84
N LYS A 121 5.97 -26.42 12.11
CA LYS A 121 5.85 -25.98 10.73
C LYS A 121 5.46 -27.15 9.81
N SER A 122 4.68 -26.86 8.78
CA SER A 122 4.33 -27.82 7.74
C SER A 122 5.02 -27.49 6.42
N VAL A 123 5.31 -28.52 5.64
CA VAL A 123 5.84 -28.39 4.27
C VAL A 123 5.05 -29.28 3.31
N PRO A 124 5.06 -28.98 1.99
CA PRO A 124 4.43 -29.84 1.00
C PRO A 124 5.06 -31.24 0.99
N VAL A 125 4.23 -32.28 0.95
CA VAL A 125 4.68 -33.65 0.67
C VAL A 125 5.16 -33.71 -0.77
N GLU A 126 6.16 -34.58 -1.05
CA GLU A 126 6.65 -34.80 -2.41
C GLU A 126 5.51 -35.20 -3.37
N GLY A 127 5.41 -34.54 -4.52
CA GLY A 127 4.33 -34.75 -5.49
C GLY A 127 3.00 -34.08 -5.16
N ALA A 128 2.92 -33.26 -4.11
CA ALA A 128 1.70 -32.50 -3.80
C ALA A 128 1.26 -31.62 -4.98
N LYS A 129 -0.04 -31.58 -5.25
CA LYS A 129 -0.63 -30.62 -6.21
C LYS A 129 -0.85 -29.29 -5.53
N PHE A 130 -0.78 -28.20 -6.30
CA PHE A 130 -0.94 -26.85 -5.78
C PHE A 130 -2.25 -26.23 -6.28
N GLY A 131 -2.96 -25.56 -5.38
CA GLY A 131 -4.23 -24.91 -5.63
C GLY A 131 -4.38 -23.59 -4.89
N SER A 132 -5.60 -23.28 -4.48
CA SER A 132 -5.96 -22.13 -3.66
C SER A 132 -6.46 -22.55 -2.28
N GLU A 133 -6.46 -21.62 -1.31
CA GLU A 133 -7.32 -21.77 -0.13
C GLU A 133 -8.79 -21.79 -0.58
N THR A 134 -9.61 -22.56 0.11
CA THR A 134 -11.06 -22.70 -0.16
C THR A 134 -11.92 -22.45 1.05
N SER A 135 -11.30 -22.27 2.20
CA SER A 135 -11.99 -22.13 3.48
C SER A 135 -11.36 -21.02 4.33
N SER A 136 -12.21 -20.25 4.98
CA SER A 136 -11.77 -19.30 6.02
C SER A 136 -11.11 -20.01 7.22
N ARG A 137 -11.40 -21.30 7.45
CA ARG A 137 -10.68 -22.11 8.46
C ARG A 137 -9.17 -22.12 8.20
N GLN A 138 -8.77 -22.27 6.93
CA GLN A 138 -7.36 -22.25 6.53
C GLN A 138 -6.70 -20.92 6.87
N ILE A 139 -7.41 -19.80 6.59
CA ILE A 139 -6.93 -18.46 6.90
C ILE A 139 -6.80 -18.25 8.40
N PHE A 140 -7.85 -18.59 9.16
CA PHE A 140 -7.84 -18.40 10.62
C PHE A 140 -6.78 -19.29 11.29
N HIS A 141 -6.64 -20.54 10.82
CA HIS A 141 -5.61 -21.45 11.27
C HIS A 141 -4.19 -20.90 11.05
N ARG A 142 -3.89 -20.47 9.81
CA ARG A 142 -2.53 -19.98 9.53
C ARG A 142 -2.21 -18.67 10.25
N LEU A 143 -3.20 -17.80 10.50
CA LEU A 143 -3.00 -16.57 11.26
C LEU A 143 -2.79 -16.87 12.75
N ALA A 144 -3.74 -17.57 13.38
CA ALA A 144 -3.65 -17.92 14.80
C ALA A 144 -2.41 -18.78 15.06
N GLY A 145 -2.13 -19.74 14.18
CA GLY A 145 -0.97 -20.61 14.28
C GLY A 145 0.36 -19.87 14.13
N PHE A 146 0.46 -18.99 13.13
CA PHE A 146 1.66 -18.17 12.93
C PHE A 146 1.98 -17.29 14.15
N TRP A 147 0.98 -16.61 14.70
CA TRP A 147 1.19 -15.79 15.89
C TRP A 147 1.59 -16.64 17.11
N THR A 148 0.98 -17.82 17.26
CA THR A 148 1.31 -18.73 18.36
C THR A 148 2.68 -19.37 18.17
N TYR A 149 3.04 -19.78 16.94
CA TYR A 149 4.34 -20.35 16.61
C TYR A 149 5.49 -19.39 16.95
N TRP A 150 5.41 -18.15 16.46
CA TRP A 150 6.44 -17.15 16.79
C TRP A 150 6.40 -16.74 18.26
N GLY A 151 5.22 -16.64 18.86
CA GLY A 151 5.09 -16.42 20.29
C GLY A 151 5.76 -17.53 21.13
N TRP A 152 5.66 -18.78 20.68
CA TRP A 152 6.36 -19.91 21.29
C TRP A 152 7.88 -19.80 21.11
N LYS A 153 8.36 -19.58 19.90
CA LYS A 153 9.79 -19.43 19.58
C LYS A 153 10.44 -18.27 20.35
N GLU A 154 9.73 -17.21 20.55
CA GLU A 154 10.20 -16.00 21.27
C GLU A 154 9.89 -16.04 22.78
N SER A 155 9.45 -17.19 23.31
CA SER A 155 9.21 -17.40 24.74
C SER A 155 8.15 -16.48 25.37
N TYR A 156 7.13 -16.07 24.62
CA TYR A 156 5.99 -15.30 25.15
C TYR A 156 5.08 -16.14 26.05
N PHE A 157 5.12 -17.47 25.93
CA PHE A 157 4.27 -18.36 26.69
C PHE A 157 5.07 -19.10 27.74
N ASP A 158 4.59 -19.14 28.98
CA ASP A 158 5.24 -19.86 30.08
C ASP A 158 5.14 -21.40 29.94
N ASN A 159 4.11 -21.87 29.20
CA ASN A 159 3.84 -23.29 28.99
C ASN A 159 2.93 -23.51 27.80
N GLU A 160 2.79 -24.77 27.36
CA GLU A 160 1.98 -25.18 26.24
C GLU A 160 0.48 -24.86 26.41
N GLU A 161 -0.06 -24.91 27.59
CA GLU A 161 -1.47 -24.64 27.89
C GLU A 161 -1.81 -23.17 27.58
N LYS A 162 -0.90 -22.23 27.90
CA LYS A 162 -1.05 -20.81 27.55
C LYS A 162 -0.96 -20.58 26.03
N ALA A 163 -0.10 -21.31 25.34
CA ALA A 163 -0.02 -21.24 23.89
C ALA A 163 -1.31 -21.76 23.23
N ILE A 164 -1.86 -22.87 23.72
CA ILE A 164 -3.15 -23.41 23.26
C ILE A 164 -4.28 -22.41 23.50
N THR A 165 -4.32 -21.79 24.68
CA THR A 165 -5.33 -20.78 25.02
C THR A 165 -5.23 -19.60 24.06
N PHE A 166 -4.03 -19.07 23.82
CA PHE A 166 -3.81 -17.97 22.90
C PHE A 166 -4.26 -18.33 21.47
N TYR A 167 -3.91 -19.52 20.98
CA TYR A 167 -4.36 -19.99 19.65
C TYR A 167 -5.88 -20.01 19.56
N LYS A 168 -6.55 -20.58 20.58
CA LYS A 168 -8.02 -20.65 20.64
C LYS A 168 -8.66 -19.27 20.65
N ASP A 169 -8.14 -18.36 21.47
CA ASP A 169 -8.66 -16.99 21.58
C ASP A 169 -8.47 -16.22 20.27
N ALA A 170 -7.30 -16.35 19.64
CA ALA A 170 -7.01 -15.71 18.34
C ALA A 170 -7.95 -16.24 17.25
N PHE A 171 -8.13 -17.56 17.16
CA PHE A 171 -9.06 -18.18 16.21
C PHE A 171 -10.50 -17.75 16.48
N TYR A 172 -10.94 -17.74 17.74
CA TYR A 172 -12.25 -17.30 18.17
C TYR A 172 -12.54 -15.84 17.79
N CYS A 173 -11.57 -14.94 18.03
CA CYS A 173 -11.68 -13.53 17.65
C CYS A 173 -11.86 -13.35 16.14
N LEU A 174 -11.12 -14.10 15.33
CA LEU A 174 -11.25 -14.06 13.87
C LEU A 174 -12.60 -14.63 13.40
N TYR A 175 -13.02 -15.74 13.97
CA TYR A 175 -14.29 -16.39 13.63
C TYR A 175 -15.49 -15.47 13.90
N TRP A 176 -15.53 -14.84 15.09
CA TRP A 176 -16.62 -13.96 15.51
C TRP A 176 -16.48 -12.51 15.06
N GLN A 177 -15.46 -12.17 14.30
CA GLN A 177 -15.15 -10.79 13.87
C GLN A 177 -14.98 -9.81 15.05
N ILE A 178 -14.54 -10.29 16.21
CA ILE A 178 -14.24 -9.45 17.38
C ILE A 178 -13.01 -8.60 17.11
N ALA A 179 -12.01 -9.18 16.44
CA ALA A 179 -10.81 -8.51 15.99
C ALA A 179 -10.40 -9.02 14.61
N ALA A 180 -9.83 -8.14 13.80
CA ALA A 180 -9.22 -8.49 12.53
C ALA A 180 -7.86 -7.82 12.42
N PRO A 181 -6.82 -8.53 11.99
CA PRO A 181 -5.53 -7.93 11.71
C PRO A 181 -5.61 -7.03 10.47
N ASN A 182 -4.60 -6.19 10.27
CA ASN A 182 -4.48 -5.43 9.04
C ASN A 182 -4.25 -6.35 7.82
N SER A 183 -4.50 -5.82 6.63
CA SER A 183 -4.49 -6.60 5.37
C SER A 183 -3.18 -7.32 5.06
N PRO A 184 -1.97 -6.77 5.31
CA PRO A 184 -0.72 -7.48 5.07
C PRO A 184 -0.59 -8.79 5.85
N GLN A 185 -1.15 -8.87 7.05
CA GLN A 185 -1.18 -10.13 7.79
C GLN A 185 -2.03 -11.19 7.08
N PHE A 186 -3.22 -10.84 6.59
CA PHE A 186 -4.02 -11.77 5.79
C PHE A 186 -3.30 -12.24 4.52
N PHE A 187 -2.47 -11.39 3.89
CA PHE A 187 -1.77 -11.77 2.65
C PHE A 187 -0.57 -12.68 2.89
N SER A 188 0.17 -12.46 3.97
CA SER A 188 1.53 -12.99 4.11
C SER A 188 1.74 -13.84 5.37
N ALA A 189 1.02 -13.55 6.48
CA ALA A 189 1.24 -14.25 7.73
C ALA A 189 0.82 -15.72 7.64
N GLY A 190 1.70 -16.58 8.14
CA GLY A 190 1.47 -18.01 8.25
C GLY A 190 1.67 -18.82 6.97
N LEU A 191 1.97 -18.21 5.82
CA LEU A 191 2.19 -18.95 4.58
C LEU A 191 3.40 -19.87 4.66
N TYR A 192 4.50 -19.40 5.25
CA TYR A 192 5.69 -20.20 5.51
C TYR A 192 5.44 -21.29 6.56
N TRP A 193 4.77 -20.94 7.67
CA TRP A 193 4.50 -21.86 8.75
C TRP A 193 3.50 -22.95 8.36
N ALA A 194 2.35 -22.56 7.79
CA ALA A 194 1.26 -23.50 7.51
C ALA A 194 1.44 -24.32 6.24
N TYR A 195 2.17 -23.80 5.26
CA TYR A 195 2.24 -24.39 3.91
C TYR A 195 3.67 -24.59 3.39
N GLY A 196 4.70 -24.16 4.12
CA GLY A 196 6.08 -24.19 3.65
C GLY A 196 6.33 -23.30 2.42
N ILE A 197 5.47 -22.29 2.19
CA ILE A 197 5.63 -21.38 1.05
C ILE A 197 6.77 -20.42 1.34
N THR A 198 7.75 -20.40 0.44
CA THR A 198 8.89 -19.48 0.44
C THR A 198 8.80 -18.52 -0.73
N LEU A 199 9.36 -17.34 -0.58
CA LEU A 199 9.49 -16.35 -1.65
C LEU A 199 10.81 -15.60 -1.50
N GLU A 200 11.78 -16.02 -2.27
CA GLU A 200 13.02 -15.28 -2.43
C GLU A 200 12.78 -14.09 -3.37
N ASN A 201 13.07 -12.90 -2.90
CA ASN A 201 13.00 -11.69 -3.72
C ASN A 201 14.41 -11.20 -4.05
N GLU A 202 14.86 -11.46 -5.27
CA GLU A 202 16.10 -10.84 -5.77
C GLU A 202 15.98 -9.30 -5.73
N GLY A 203 16.96 -8.64 -5.15
CA GLY A 203 16.99 -7.19 -4.99
C GLY A 203 16.10 -6.61 -3.89
N ALA A 204 15.35 -7.42 -3.15
CA ALA A 204 14.69 -6.98 -1.94
C ALA A 204 15.62 -7.16 -0.73
N GLU A 205 15.72 -6.14 0.09
CA GLU A 205 16.50 -6.18 1.32
C GLU A 205 15.54 -6.18 2.51
N TYR A 206 15.42 -7.33 3.16
CA TYR A 206 14.71 -7.44 4.43
C TYR A 206 15.75 -7.58 5.54
N TYR A 207 15.45 -6.99 6.68
CA TYR A 207 16.29 -7.08 7.86
C TYR A 207 15.49 -7.67 9.00
N VAL A 208 16.03 -8.74 9.58
CA VAL A 208 15.41 -9.43 10.72
C VAL A 208 16.31 -9.23 11.93
N ALA A 209 15.73 -8.75 13.02
CA ALA A 209 16.42 -8.68 14.30
C ALA A 209 16.18 -9.98 15.08
N ASP A 210 17.27 -10.61 15.51
CA ASP A 210 17.21 -11.71 16.47
C ASP A 210 16.89 -11.15 17.86
N SER A 211 15.80 -11.62 18.46
CA SER A 211 15.31 -11.07 19.72
C SER A 211 16.22 -11.34 20.92
N ALA A 212 16.99 -12.43 20.88
CA ALA A 212 17.87 -12.80 21.98
C ALA A 212 19.20 -12.04 21.94
N SER A 213 19.79 -11.87 20.76
CA SER A 213 21.09 -11.22 20.58
C SER A 213 20.99 -9.74 20.16
N GLY A 214 19.83 -9.30 19.68
CA GLY A 214 19.64 -7.98 19.07
C GLY A 214 20.36 -7.81 17.73
N LYS A 215 20.99 -8.88 17.21
CA LYS A 215 21.72 -8.82 15.94
C LYS A 215 20.75 -8.72 14.77
N VAL A 216 20.96 -7.71 13.94
CA VAL A 216 20.20 -7.53 12.69
C VAL A 216 20.90 -8.26 11.54
N THR A 217 20.18 -9.15 10.88
CA THR A 217 20.66 -9.90 9.73
C THR A 217 19.83 -9.59 8.51
N LYS A 218 20.46 -9.58 7.33
CA LYS A 218 19.78 -9.43 6.05
C LYS A 218 19.24 -10.79 5.62
N THR A 219 18.02 -10.80 5.11
CA THR A 219 17.41 -11.98 4.49
C THR A 219 16.73 -11.57 3.17
N ASN A 220 16.61 -12.49 2.24
CA ASN A 220 15.83 -12.36 1.02
C ASN A 220 14.51 -13.14 1.09
N GLU A 221 14.29 -13.94 2.15
CA GLU A 221 13.05 -14.69 2.36
C GLU A 221 11.95 -13.79 2.93
N HIS A 222 10.81 -13.71 2.21
CA HIS A 222 9.72 -12.80 2.54
C HIS A 222 8.67 -13.38 3.49
N TYR A 223 8.37 -14.69 3.42
CA TYR A 223 7.22 -15.26 4.14
C TYR A 223 7.57 -15.87 5.49
N GLU A 224 8.83 -16.12 5.78
CA GLU A 224 9.25 -16.58 7.11
C GLU A 224 9.04 -15.50 8.17
N ARG A 225 9.52 -14.28 7.89
CA ARG A 225 9.34 -13.07 8.71
C ARG A 225 8.69 -11.97 7.86
N PRO A 226 7.40 -12.09 7.54
CA PRO A 226 6.75 -11.19 6.59
C PRO A 226 6.58 -9.78 7.13
N THR A 227 6.43 -8.84 6.22
CA THR A 227 5.99 -7.48 6.51
C THR A 227 4.53 -7.50 6.97
N LEU A 228 4.27 -7.19 8.24
CA LEU A 228 2.96 -7.34 8.88
C LEU A 228 2.23 -6.01 9.10
N HIS A 229 2.85 -4.87 8.79
CA HIS A 229 2.29 -3.55 9.05
C HIS A 229 1.45 -3.06 7.87
N GLY A 230 0.29 -2.47 8.18
CA GLY A 230 -0.62 -1.91 7.18
C GLY A 230 -0.07 -0.69 6.48
N CYS A 231 0.68 0.16 7.22
CA CYS A 231 1.28 1.38 6.69
C CYS A 231 2.63 1.65 7.34
N TYR A 232 3.51 2.32 6.58
CA TYR A 232 4.81 2.81 7.02
C TYR A 232 4.87 4.31 6.91
N LEU A 233 5.38 4.97 7.95
CA LEU A 233 5.78 6.38 7.87
C LEU A 233 7.20 6.44 7.34
N THR A 234 7.39 7.11 6.22
CA THR A 234 8.68 7.19 5.53
C THR A 234 9.16 8.63 5.45
N PRO A 235 10.44 8.91 5.79
CA PRO A 235 11.02 10.23 5.62
C PRO A 235 11.32 10.52 4.15
N VAL A 236 11.34 11.81 3.80
CA VAL A 236 11.86 12.29 2.54
C VAL A 236 12.64 13.58 2.77
N GLU A 237 13.81 13.71 2.16
CA GLU A 237 14.66 14.89 2.21
C GLU A 237 14.61 15.69 0.91
N ASP A 238 14.91 16.98 1.02
CA ASP A 238 14.96 17.90 -0.12
C ASP A 238 16.21 17.71 -0.97
N ASN A 239 16.38 16.52 -1.50
CA ASN A 239 17.39 16.17 -2.49
C ASN A 239 16.83 15.15 -3.48
N LEU A 240 17.45 15.05 -4.66
CA LEU A 240 16.93 14.24 -5.75
C LEU A 240 17.26 12.75 -5.55
N VAL A 241 18.51 12.39 -5.30
CA VAL A 241 19.03 11.00 -5.35
C VAL A 241 19.79 10.57 -4.09
N GLY A 242 19.79 11.37 -3.03
CA GLY A 242 20.39 11.00 -1.74
C GLY A 242 19.67 9.82 -1.09
N LYS A 243 20.20 9.30 0.01
CA LYS A 243 19.67 8.13 0.71
C LYS A 243 18.16 8.23 0.98
N ASP A 244 17.70 9.37 1.48
CA ASP A 244 16.28 9.67 1.75
C ASP A 244 15.72 10.68 0.73
N GLY A 245 16.35 10.77 -0.44
CA GLY A 245 15.93 11.66 -1.53
C GLY A 245 14.70 11.17 -2.28
N ILE A 246 14.13 12.04 -3.09
CA ILE A 246 12.83 11.86 -3.76
C ILE A 246 12.74 10.55 -4.55
N TYR A 247 13.77 10.21 -5.34
CA TYR A 247 13.77 8.99 -6.17
C TYR A 247 13.99 7.72 -5.34
N ASN A 248 14.88 7.75 -4.34
CA ASN A 248 15.06 6.63 -3.43
C ASN A 248 13.83 6.39 -2.58
N HIS A 249 13.15 7.47 -2.15
CA HIS A 249 11.86 7.39 -1.48
C HIS A 249 10.80 6.73 -2.38
N THR A 250 10.71 7.11 -3.67
CA THR A 250 9.79 6.47 -4.62
C THR A 250 10.07 4.97 -4.78
N THR A 251 11.33 4.57 -4.80
CA THR A 251 11.73 3.15 -4.83
C THR A 251 11.32 2.42 -3.54
N LEU A 252 11.49 3.07 -2.39
CA LEU A 252 11.05 2.54 -1.09
C LEU A 252 9.52 2.33 -1.07
N GLU A 253 8.74 3.32 -1.52
CA GLU A 253 7.27 3.19 -1.66
C GLU A 253 6.90 2.00 -2.56
N ALA A 254 7.58 1.82 -3.69
CA ALA A 254 7.33 0.69 -4.59
C ALA A 254 7.56 -0.67 -3.91
N ARG A 255 8.60 -0.81 -3.08
CA ARG A 255 8.86 -2.01 -2.26
C ARG A 255 7.77 -2.24 -1.22
N ILE A 256 7.33 -1.18 -0.53
CA ILE A 256 6.24 -1.23 0.46
C ILE A 256 4.94 -1.71 -0.22
N PHE A 257 4.61 -1.15 -1.37
CA PHE A 257 3.39 -1.51 -2.13
C PHE A 257 3.45 -2.95 -2.67
N LYS A 258 4.61 -3.39 -3.17
CA LYS A 258 4.80 -4.79 -3.60
C LYS A 258 4.44 -5.77 -2.49
N ASN A 259 4.75 -5.43 -1.24
CA ASN A 259 4.50 -6.28 -0.07
C ASN A 259 3.09 -6.11 0.52
N GLY A 260 2.20 -5.34 -0.11
CA GLY A 260 0.82 -5.19 0.32
C GLY A 260 0.57 -4.11 1.37
N SER A 261 1.60 -3.36 1.76
CA SER A 261 1.51 -2.28 2.75
C SER A 261 1.30 -0.91 2.08
N GLY A 262 0.87 0.08 2.86
CA GLY A 262 0.76 1.48 2.45
C GLY A 262 1.92 2.35 2.96
N SER A 263 2.06 3.53 2.40
CA SER A 263 3.03 4.54 2.84
C SER A 263 2.36 5.83 3.27
N GLY A 264 2.95 6.52 4.25
CA GLY A 264 2.58 7.88 4.65
C GLY A 264 3.83 8.75 4.76
N THR A 265 3.83 9.90 4.10
CA THR A 265 5.00 10.77 4.03
C THR A 265 4.63 12.23 4.18
N ASN A 266 5.35 12.92 5.04
CA ASN A 266 5.29 14.37 5.13
C ASN A 266 6.32 15.00 4.18
N TYR A 267 5.84 15.62 3.12
CA TYR A 267 6.64 16.22 2.06
C TYR A 267 7.03 17.67 2.34
N SER A 268 6.73 18.20 3.51
CA SER A 268 6.96 19.62 3.84
C SER A 268 8.44 20.05 3.88
N ALA A 269 9.36 19.08 3.87
CA ALA A 269 10.78 19.38 3.77
C ALA A 269 11.20 19.78 2.35
N ILE A 270 10.47 19.32 1.33
CA ILE A 270 10.78 19.60 -0.08
C ILE A 270 10.50 21.05 -0.39
N ARG A 271 11.43 21.71 -1.07
CA ARG A 271 11.31 23.12 -1.47
C ARG A 271 10.17 23.35 -2.44
N GLY A 272 9.57 24.53 -2.35
CA GLY A 272 8.51 24.98 -3.23
C GLY A 272 8.99 25.34 -4.62
N LYS A 273 8.02 25.69 -5.47
CA LYS A 273 8.29 26.22 -6.79
C LYS A 273 9.07 27.52 -6.71
N ASP A 274 9.96 27.76 -7.67
CA ASP A 274 10.79 28.96 -7.81
C ASP A 274 11.79 29.21 -6.66
N GLU A 275 11.89 28.33 -5.66
CA GLU A 275 12.95 28.39 -4.69
C GLU A 275 14.30 28.03 -5.33
N PRO A 276 15.43 28.62 -4.86
CA PRO A 276 16.72 28.46 -5.50
C PRO A 276 17.28 27.04 -5.39
N LEU A 277 17.96 26.60 -6.45
CA LEU A 277 18.78 25.39 -6.46
C LEU A 277 20.25 25.74 -6.13
N SER A 278 20.99 24.82 -5.56
CA SER A 278 22.41 24.98 -5.26
C SER A 278 23.29 25.27 -6.51
N SER A 279 22.82 24.82 -7.68
CA SER A 279 23.47 25.06 -8.98
C SER A 279 23.11 26.39 -9.64
N GLY A 280 22.35 27.26 -8.99
CA GLY A 280 21.94 28.59 -9.53
C GLY A 280 20.64 28.58 -10.37
N GLY A 281 19.97 27.46 -10.48
CA GLY A 281 18.62 27.37 -11.10
C GLY A 281 17.49 27.55 -10.07
N ILE A 282 16.26 27.33 -10.51
CA ILE A 282 15.05 27.38 -9.69
C ILE A 282 14.34 26.02 -9.68
N SER A 283 13.64 25.73 -8.58
CA SER A 283 12.88 24.50 -8.38
C SER A 283 11.61 24.49 -9.22
N SER A 284 11.26 23.32 -9.77
CA SER A 284 9.96 23.08 -10.41
C SER A 284 8.83 22.90 -9.40
N GLY A 285 9.15 22.83 -8.11
CA GLY A 285 8.23 22.73 -7.00
C GLY A 285 7.81 21.33 -6.61
N LEU A 286 7.26 21.24 -5.40
CA LEU A 286 6.81 19.99 -4.79
C LEU A 286 5.77 19.24 -5.64
N LEU A 287 4.75 19.94 -6.15
CA LEU A 287 3.68 19.29 -6.92
C LEU A 287 4.18 18.62 -8.21
N SER A 288 5.25 19.16 -8.81
CA SER A 288 5.87 18.54 -9.98
C SER A 288 6.50 17.19 -9.62
N PHE A 289 7.15 17.10 -8.47
CA PHE A 289 7.74 15.86 -7.98
C PHE A 289 6.68 14.86 -7.47
N LEU A 290 5.61 15.31 -6.85
CA LEU A 290 4.55 14.44 -6.35
C LEU A 290 3.84 13.64 -7.46
N LYS A 291 3.89 14.11 -8.70
CA LYS A 291 3.36 13.37 -9.86
C LYS A 291 4.09 12.06 -10.11
N ILE A 292 5.38 11.96 -9.78
CA ILE A 292 6.21 10.77 -10.01
C ILE A 292 5.75 9.60 -9.14
N PRO A 293 5.77 9.70 -7.79
CA PRO A 293 5.29 8.62 -6.93
C PRO A 293 3.77 8.39 -7.04
N ASP A 294 2.98 9.39 -7.45
CA ASP A 294 1.55 9.19 -7.73
C ASP A 294 1.36 8.22 -8.91
N ARG A 295 2.08 8.42 -10.00
CA ARG A 295 2.05 7.50 -11.15
C ARG A 295 2.62 6.12 -10.83
N SER A 296 3.72 6.07 -10.08
CA SER A 296 4.30 4.82 -9.59
C SER A 296 3.30 4.02 -8.78
N ALA A 297 2.59 4.66 -7.85
CA ALA A 297 1.53 4.03 -7.06
C ALA A 297 0.37 3.51 -7.91
N GLY A 298 -0.01 4.25 -8.96
CA GLY A 298 -1.04 3.83 -9.92
C GLY A 298 -0.69 2.58 -10.70
N ALA A 299 0.58 2.42 -11.04
CA ALA A 299 1.08 1.27 -11.82
C ALA A 299 1.21 -0.01 -10.97
N ILE A 300 1.41 0.11 -9.65
CA ILE A 300 1.68 -1.03 -8.77
C ILE A 300 0.37 -1.56 -8.16
N LYS A 301 0.13 -2.87 -8.31
CA LYS A 301 -0.95 -3.57 -7.60
C LYS A 301 -0.42 -4.09 -6.26
N SER A 302 -0.98 -3.56 -5.16
CA SER A 302 -0.56 -3.87 -3.80
C SER A 302 -0.65 -5.37 -3.50
N GLY A 303 0.48 -5.95 -3.04
CA GLY A 303 0.58 -7.37 -2.72
C GLY A 303 0.27 -8.32 -3.88
N GLY A 304 0.40 -7.88 -5.15
CA GLY A 304 0.07 -8.69 -6.33
C GLY A 304 -1.43 -9.02 -6.47
N THR A 305 -2.29 -8.31 -5.74
CA THR A 305 -3.75 -8.49 -5.74
C THR A 305 -4.44 -7.47 -6.65
N THR A 306 -5.78 -7.45 -6.63
CA THR A 306 -6.60 -6.43 -7.31
C THR A 306 -6.66 -5.09 -6.56
N ARG A 307 -5.92 -4.94 -5.44
CA ARG A 307 -5.91 -3.71 -4.64
C ARG A 307 -4.97 -2.68 -5.24
N ARG A 308 -5.38 -1.42 -5.20
CA ARG A 308 -4.51 -0.28 -5.51
C ARG A 308 -3.56 -0.02 -4.35
N SER A 309 -2.37 0.49 -4.65
CA SER A 309 -1.43 0.96 -3.64
C SER A 309 -2.05 2.08 -2.80
N ALA A 310 -1.79 2.07 -1.49
CA ALA A 310 -2.30 3.06 -0.55
C ALA A 310 -1.17 4.04 -0.20
N ARG A 311 -1.36 5.29 -0.55
CA ARG A 311 -0.39 6.37 -0.33
C ARG A 311 -1.06 7.52 0.42
N HIS A 312 -0.38 8.06 1.43
CA HIS A 312 -0.81 9.25 2.18
C HIS A 312 0.25 10.35 2.05
N VAL A 313 -0.17 11.50 1.54
CA VAL A 313 0.67 12.67 1.34
C VAL A 313 0.29 13.75 2.35
N ILE A 314 1.24 14.17 3.16
CA ILE A 314 1.03 15.18 4.20
C ILE A 314 1.82 16.44 3.82
N LEU A 315 1.21 17.61 3.98
CA LEU A 315 1.85 18.89 3.80
C LEU A 315 1.52 19.82 4.97
N ASN A 316 2.52 20.54 5.47
CA ASN A 316 2.30 21.53 6.52
C ASN A 316 1.64 22.77 5.93
N ILE A 317 0.79 23.40 6.71
CA ILE A 317 -0.01 24.58 6.31
C ILE A 317 0.84 25.82 5.95
N ASP A 318 2.10 25.86 6.36
CA ASP A 318 3.05 26.93 6.05
C ASP A 318 3.89 26.68 4.78
N HIS A 319 3.57 25.64 4.02
CA HIS A 319 4.35 25.30 2.81
C HIS A 319 4.07 26.28 1.67
N PRO A 320 5.08 26.69 0.86
CA PRO A 320 4.88 27.59 -0.28
C PRO A 320 3.78 27.21 -1.26
N GLU A 321 3.63 25.91 -1.54
CA GLU A 321 2.65 25.39 -2.50
C GLU A 321 1.35 24.87 -1.84
N ILE A 322 1.04 25.30 -0.61
CA ILE A 322 -0.15 24.77 0.10
C ILE A 322 -1.46 25.01 -0.65
N LEU A 323 -1.65 26.19 -1.22
CA LEU A 323 -2.85 26.52 -1.99
C LEU A 323 -3.02 25.63 -3.22
N ASP A 324 -1.93 25.38 -3.94
CA ASP A 324 -1.94 24.49 -5.09
C ASP A 324 -2.15 23.04 -4.68
N PHE A 325 -1.59 22.62 -3.53
CA PHE A 325 -1.76 21.29 -2.99
C PHE A 325 -3.22 21.00 -2.58
N VAL A 326 -3.85 21.92 -1.88
CA VAL A 326 -5.27 21.80 -1.46
C VAL A 326 -6.17 21.69 -2.69
N ASN A 327 -5.90 22.49 -3.72
CA ASN A 327 -6.69 22.55 -4.94
C ASN A 327 -6.25 21.51 -6.00
N TRP A 328 -5.22 20.72 -5.75
CA TRP A 328 -4.63 19.84 -6.77
C TRP A 328 -5.64 18.89 -7.38
N LYS A 329 -6.35 18.12 -6.55
CA LYS A 329 -7.35 17.15 -7.04
C LYS A 329 -8.50 17.82 -7.76
N LEU A 330 -9.00 18.95 -7.25
CA LEU A 330 -10.06 19.71 -7.89
C LEU A 330 -9.65 20.20 -9.29
N LYS A 331 -8.43 20.72 -9.43
CA LYS A 331 -7.87 21.14 -10.72
C LYS A 331 -7.77 19.97 -11.72
N GLU A 332 -7.39 18.80 -11.24
CA GLU A 332 -7.29 17.59 -12.05
C GLU A 332 -8.69 17.06 -12.48
N GLU A 333 -9.69 17.12 -11.59
CA GLU A 333 -11.09 16.79 -11.93
C GLU A 333 -11.66 17.75 -13.00
N TYR A 334 -11.35 19.03 -12.94
CA TYR A 334 -11.73 19.96 -14.01
C TYR A 334 -11.10 19.60 -15.36
N LYS A 335 -9.87 19.08 -15.37
CA LYS A 335 -9.25 18.59 -16.62
C LYS A 335 -9.99 17.36 -17.17
N VAL A 336 -10.40 16.43 -16.31
CA VAL A 336 -11.21 15.27 -16.73
C VAL A 336 -12.52 15.74 -17.35
N ALA A 337 -13.24 16.65 -16.68
CA ALA A 337 -14.47 17.21 -17.22
C ALA A 337 -14.26 17.90 -18.58
N ALA A 338 -13.17 18.68 -18.73
CA ALA A 338 -12.82 19.33 -19.97
C ALA A 338 -12.47 18.33 -21.09
N LEU A 339 -11.75 17.25 -20.79
CA LEU A 339 -11.43 16.19 -21.75
C LEU A 339 -12.69 15.48 -22.25
N ILE A 340 -13.60 15.09 -21.34
CA ILE A 340 -14.85 14.41 -21.69
C ILE A 340 -15.72 15.31 -22.57
N THR A 341 -15.99 16.53 -22.08
CA THR A 341 -16.88 17.47 -22.79
C THR A 341 -16.26 17.94 -24.10
N GLY A 342 -14.99 18.38 -24.07
CA GLY A 342 -14.27 18.87 -25.23
C GLY A 342 -14.06 17.79 -26.29
N GLY A 343 -13.72 16.57 -25.88
CA GLY A 343 -13.58 15.42 -26.80
C GLY A 343 -14.87 15.12 -27.53
N SER A 344 -15.99 15.02 -26.79
CA SER A 344 -17.32 14.79 -27.42
C SER A 344 -17.73 15.92 -28.38
N MET A 345 -17.56 17.17 -27.95
CA MET A 345 -17.89 18.32 -28.79
C MET A 345 -17.04 18.36 -30.06
N LEU A 346 -15.72 18.13 -29.94
CA LEU A 346 -14.79 18.14 -31.08
C LEU A 346 -15.09 16.99 -32.05
N THR A 347 -15.36 15.78 -31.56
CA THR A 347 -15.75 14.65 -32.40
C THR A 347 -17.01 14.95 -33.20
N ASN A 348 -18.02 15.50 -32.55
CA ASN A 348 -19.27 15.87 -33.23
C ASN A 348 -19.05 16.94 -34.28
N LEU A 349 -18.23 17.96 -34.00
CA LEU A 349 -17.94 19.03 -34.94
C LEU A 349 -17.13 18.53 -36.14
N PHE A 350 -16.14 17.68 -35.94
CA PHE A 350 -15.35 17.06 -37.00
C PHE A 350 -16.20 16.15 -37.90
N LYS A 351 -17.14 15.40 -37.31
CA LYS A 351 -18.12 14.62 -38.07
C LYS A 351 -19.00 15.52 -38.96
N LYS A 352 -19.40 16.71 -38.50
CA LYS A 352 -20.12 17.70 -39.29
C LYS A 352 -19.26 18.22 -40.44
N VAL A 353 -18.00 18.58 -40.24
CA VAL A 353 -17.07 19.00 -41.28
C VAL A 353 -16.94 17.93 -42.37
N LEU A 354 -16.77 16.66 -42.00
CA LEU A 354 -16.64 15.54 -42.94
C LEU A 354 -17.92 15.33 -43.78
N LYS A 355 -19.10 15.51 -43.16
CA LYS A 355 -20.42 15.30 -43.77
C LYS A 355 -20.98 16.51 -44.48
N ALA A 356 -20.35 17.69 -44.39
CA ALA A 356 -20.83 18.88 -45.06
C ALA A 356 -20.92 18.67 -46.59
N GLU A 357 -22.09 18.90 -47.17
CA GLU A 357 -22.37 18.70 -48.60
C GLU A 357 -22.07 19.96 -49.40
N THR A 358 -22.21 21.13 -48.78
CA THR A 358 -21.94 22.41 -49.41
C THR A 358 -20.68 23.06 -48.89
N LYS A 359 -20.11 23.99 -49.69
CA LYS A 359 -18.93 24.74 -49.23
C LYS A 359 -19.27 25.70 -48.07
N ASP A 360 -20.46 26.27 -48.10
CA ASP A 360 -20.94 27.20 -47.07
C ASP A 360 -21.08 26.50 -45.70
N GLU A 361 -21.61 25.29 -45.69
CA GLU A 361 -21.65 24.45 -44.45
C GLU A 361 -20.25 24.12 -43.93
N GLU A 362 -19.34 23.73 -44.84
CA GLU A 362 -17.96 23.43 -44.46
C GLU A 362 -17.28 24.66 -43.84
N ASP A 363 -17.42 25.83 -44.47
CA ASP A 363 -16.81 27.07 -44.00
C ASP A 363 -17.42 27.52 -42.64
N GLU A 364 -18.71 27.29 -42.43
CA GLU A 364 -19.36 27.52 -41.13
C GLU A 364 -18.78 26.62 -40.02
N TYR A 365 -18.69 25.29 -40.24
CA TYR A 365 -18.14 24.37 -39.25
C TYR A 365 -16.65 24.61 -39.02
N VAL A 366 -15.88 24.98 -40.02
CA VAL A 366 -14.47 25.38 -39.89
C VAL A 366 -14.35 26.66 -39.04
N ARG A 367 -15.25 27.64 -39.26
CA ARG A 367 -15.30 28.86 -38.44
C ARG A 367 -15.60 28.51 -37.00
N GLN A 368 -16.56 27.61 -36.74
CA GLN A 368 -16.87 27.13 -35.39
C GLN A 368 -15.68 26.41 -34.72
N CYS A 369 -14.86 25.64 -35.48
CA CYS A 369 -13.61 25.09 -34.98
C CYS A 369 -12.65 26.20 -34.49
N ARG A 370 -12.52 27.27 -35.24
CA ARG A 370 -11.65 28.40 -34.89
C ARG A 370 -12.18 29.20 -33.72
N ASP A 371 -13.48 29.41 -33.61
CA ASP A 371 -14.15 30.07 -32.49
C ASP A 371 -13.91 29.27 -31.16
N TRP A 372 -13.90 27.94 -31.26
CA TRP A 372 -13.55 27.06 -30.14
C TRP A 372 -12.04 26.93 -29.93
N LYS A 373 -11.22 27.70 -30.66
CA LYS A 373 -9.75 27.69 -30.56
C LYS A 373 -9.12 26.30 -30.82
N VAL A 374 -9.75 25.49 -31.65
CA VAL A 374 -9.16 24.25 -32.13
C VAL A 374 -7.87 24.58 -32.89
N PRO A 375 -6.71 23.97 -32.52
CA PRO A 375 -5.46 24.27 -33.21
C PRO A 375 -5.56 24.00 -34.73
N GLU A 376 -5.11 24.94 -35.56
CA GLU A 376 -5.27 24.93 -37.01
C GLU A 376 -4.74 23.63 -37.65
N ARG A 377 -3.71 23.03 -37.08
CA ARG A 377 -3.19 21.74 -37.54
C ARG A 377 -4.23 20.61 -37.53
N TYR A 378 -5.21 20.62 -36.61
CA TYR A 378 -6.28 19.63 -36.57
C TYR A 378 -7.39 19.98 -37.54
N VAL A 379 -7.69 21.27 -37.73
CA VAL A 379 -8.62 21.75 -38.74
C VAL A 379 -8.12 21.38 -40.15
N SER A 380 -6.83 21.61 -40.42
CA SER A 380 -6.23 21.22 -41.70
C SER A 380 -6.29 19.70 -41.91
N LYS A 381 -5.99 18.90 -40.89
CA LYS A 381 -6.06 17.43 -40.98
C LYS A 381 -7.46 16.93 -41.31
N ILE A 382 -8.52 17.49 -40.71
CA ILE A 382 -9.87 17.06 -40.99
C ILE A 382 -10.35 17.47 -42.39
N LEU A 383 -9.93 18.64 -42.87
CA LEU A 383 -10.19 19.07 -44.23
C LEU A 383 -9.48 18.18 -45.28
N ASP A 384 -8.23 17.79 -45.00
CA ASP A 384 -7.49 16.86 -45.86
C ASP A 384 -8.11 15.47 -45.83
N ALA A 385 -8.56 14.98 -44.64
CA ALA A 385 -9.30 13.73 -44.53
C ALA A 385 -10.56 13.73 -45.38
N LYS A 386 -11.32 14.84 -45.38
CA LYS A 386 -12.50 15.03 -46.22
C LYS A 386 -12.15 14.97 -47.70
N LYS A 387 -11.09 15.65 -48.15
CA LYS A 387 -10.60 15.63 -49.55
C LYS A 387 -10.25 14.21 -50.01
N HIS A 388 -9.77 13.35 -49.11
CA HIS A 388 -9.48 11.95 -49.38
C HIS A 388 -10.69 11.02 -49.23
N GLY A 389 -11.90 11.57 -49.06
CA GLY A 389 -13.16 10.81 -49.03
C GLY A 389 -13.47 10.11 -47.73
N LEU A 390 -12.76 10.43 -46.61
CA LEU A 390 -13.13 9.92 -45.29
C LEU A 390 -14.48 10.52 -44.87
N LYS A 391 -15.38 9.65 -44.40
CA LYS A 391 -16.73 10.01 -43.94
C LYS A 391 -16.90 10.02 -42.42
N ASP A 392 -15.93 9.48 -41.70
CA ASP A 392 -15.92 9.44 -40.25
C ASP A 392 -14.49 9.62 -39.71
N VAL A 393 -14.37 10.05 -38.46
CA VAL A 393 -13.13 10.24 -37.76
C VAL A 393 -13.22 9.51 -36.43
N TYR A 394 -12.20 8.70 -36.14
CA TYR A 394 -12.02 8.13 -34.82
C TYR A 394 -11.23 9.13 -33.97
N LEU A 395 -11.85 9.60 -32.91
CA LEU A 395 -11.21 10.31 -31.82
C LEU A 395 -11.49 9.52 -30.53
N GLU A 396 -10.54 9.54 -29.61
CA GLU A 396 -10.69 8.91 -28.31
C GLU A 396 -11.92 9.45 -27.58
N GLU A 397 -12.81 8.56 -27.16
CA GLU A 397 -13.98 8.93 -26.36
C GLU A 397 -13.63 8.81 -24.87
N TYR A 398 -13.44 9.96 -24.24
CA TYR A 398 -13.23 10.04 -22.81
C TYR A 398 -14.54 9.85 -22.05
N THR A 399 -14.49 9.06 -20.98
CA THR A 399 -15.64 8.80 -20.11
C THR A 399 -15.34 9.21 -18.66
N ASN A 400 -16.37 9.32 -17.83
CA ASN A 400 -16.24 9.56 -16.40
C ASN A 400 -15.93 8.28 -15.59
N ASP A 401 -15.59 7.18 -16.25
CA ASP A 401 -15.09 6.00 -15.54
C ASP A 401 -13.71 6.31 -14.97
N TYR A 402 -13.57 6.19 -13.64
CA TYR A 402 -12.31 6.40 -12.95
C TYR A 402 -11.19 5.41 -13.34
N ARG A 403 -11.50 4.37 -14.13
CA ARG A 403 -10.57 3.44 -14.75
C ARG A 403 -10.26 3.79 -16.20
N GLY A 404 -10.94 4.78 -16.73
CA GLY A 404 -10.83 5.18 -18.14
C GLY A 404 -9.63 6.09 -18.37
N GLU A 405 -9.32 6.28 -19.66
CA GLU A 405 -8.16 7.04 -20.11
C GLU A 405 -8.16 8.51 -19.67
N ALA A 406 -9.33 9.13 -19.46
CA ALA A 406 -9.39 10.49 -18.92
C ALA A 406 -8.67 10.62 -17.58
N TYR A 407 -8.89 9.65 -16.67
CA TYR A 407 -8.22 9.62 -15.38
C TYR A 407 -6.75 9.21 -15.45
N ASP A 408 -6.35 8.48 -16.49
CA ASP A 408 -4.94 8.16 -16.74
C ASP A 408 -4.14 9.39 -17.21
N THR A 409 -4.78 10.46 -17.68
CA THR A 409 -4.10 11.70 -18.06
C THR A 409 -3.83 12.66 -16.90
N VAL A 410 -4.53 12.51 -15.78
CA VAL A 410 -4.46 13.41 -14.62
C VAL A 410 -3.64 12.81 -13.48
N SER A 411 -3.16 13.62 -12.55
CA SER A 411 -2.32 13.23 -11.40
C SER A 411 -3.07 13.36 -10.08
N GLY A 412 -2.47 12.90 -8.97
CA GLY A 412 -3.03 13.01 -7.63
C GLY A 412 -4.15 12.01 -7.33
N GLN A 413 -4.38 11.01 -8.20
CA GLN A 413 -5.48 10.04 -8.07
C GLN A 413 -5.12 8.84 -7.17
N HIS A 414 -3.83 8.59 -6.93
CA HIS A 414 -3.35 7.40 -6.24
C HIS A 414 -2.86 7.67 -4.82
N GLY A 415 -3.22 8.81 -4.23
CA GLY A 415 -2.88 9.17 -2.86
C GLY A 415 -3.99 9.93 -2.16
N ASN A 416 -4.03 9.83 -0.84
CA ASN A 416 -4.85 10.67 0.04
C ASN A 416 -4.01 11.85 0.50
N ASN A 417 -4.56 13.05 0.44
CA ASN A 417 -3.90 14.28 0.84
C ASN A 417 -4.40 14.75 2.20
N SER A 418 -3.48 15.18 3.07
CA SER A 418 -3.78 15.80 4.35
C SER A 418 -2.93 17.05 4.55
N VAL A 419 -3.48 18.03 5.21
CA VAL A 419 -2.78 19.23 5.66
C VAL A 419 -2.55 19.14 7.15
N ARG A 420 -1.29 19.33 7.57
CA ARG A 420 -0.95 19.45 8.99
C ARG A 420 -1.07 20.91 9.39
N VAL A 421 -2.01 21.21 10.26
CA VAL A 421 -2.23 22.55 10.83
C VAL A 421 -1.63 22.66 12.23
N THR A 422 -1.32 23.88 12.66
CA THR A 422 -0.85 24.19 14.02
C THR A 422 -1.93 24.94 14.78
N ASP A 423 -1.88 24.92 16.12
CA ASP A 423 -2.80 25.69 16.95
C ASP A 423 -2.70 27.19 16.65
N GLU A 424 -1.50 27.69 16.34
CA GLU A 424 -1.27 29.08 15.92
C GLU A 424 -2.06 29.40 14.64
N PHE A 425 -2.00 28.53 13.62
CA PHE A 425 -2.77 28.73 12.39
C PHE A 425 -4.27 28.74 12.66
N VAL A 426 -4.77 27.78 13.44
CA VAL A 426 -6.19 27.69 13.79
C VAL A 426 -6.64 28.94 14.56
N SER A 427 -5.84 29.40 15.51
CA SER A 427 -6.13 30.61 16.25
C SER A 427 -6.22 31.84 15.34
N LYS A 428 -5.31 32.01 14.41
CA LYS A 428 -5.34 33.08 13.39
C LYS A 428 -6.54 32.95 12.45
N ALA A 429 -6.86 31.75 12.01
CA ALA A 429 -8.00 31.51 11.10
C ALA A 429 -9.35 31.84 11.75
N LEU A 430 -9.46 31.67 13.08
CA LEU A 430 -10.65 31.99 13.86
C LEU A 430 -10.67 33.41 14.39
N SER A 431 -9.57 34.16 14.28
CA SER A 431 -9.49 35.58 14.71
C SER A 431 -10.20 36.49 13.72
N ASP A 432 -10.78 37.59 14.22
CA ASP A 432 -11.35 38.63 13.38
C ASP A 432 -10.36 39.79 13.11
N GLU A 433 -9.23 39.84 13.80
CA GLU A 433 -8.29 40.98 13.76
C GLU A 433 -7.03 40.69 12.89
N ASP A 434 -6.31 39.58 13.13
CA ASP A 434 -5.07 39.25 12.40
C ASP A 434 -5.17 37.88 11.76
N ASN A 435 -5.47 37.87 10.47
CA ASN A 435 -5.61 36.66 9.67
C ASN A 435 -4.40 36.42 8.74
N ASN A 436 -3.30 37.15 8.90
CA ASN A 436 -2.12 36.97 8.06
C ASN A 436 -1.35 35.72 8.45
N TRP A 437 -1.16 34.82 7.45
CA TRP A 437 -0.42 33.59 7.58
C TRP A 437 0.75 33.57 6.60
N GLU A 438 1.95 33.41 7.13
CA GLU A 438 3.18 33.38 6.32
C GLU A 438 3.45 31.98 5.78
N LEU A 439 3.58 31.86 4.46
CA LEU A 439 4.15 30.71 3.80
C LEU A 439 5.68 30.84 3.80
N LYS A 440 6.40 29.81 4.28
CA LYS A 440 7.85 29.90 4.53
C LYS A 440 8.63 29.14 3.48
N CYS A 441 9.69 29.75 2.94
CA CYS A 441 10.65 29.06 2.10
C CYS A 441 11.25 27.85 2.84
N ARG A 442 11.56 26.80 2.11
CA ARG A 442 12.19 25.59 2.66
C ARG A 442 13.71 25.63 2.58
N THR A 443 14.25 26.35 1.61
CA THR A 443 15.69 26.59 1.50
C THR A 443 16.20 27.61 2.52
N ASP A 444 15.38 28.57 2.93
CA ASP A 444 15.64 29.53 4.01
C ASP A 444 14.38 29.77 4.83
N LYS A 445 14.24 29.07 5.95
CA LYS A 445 13.06 29.15 6.83
C LYS A 445 12.82 30.55 7.46
N LYS A 446 13.78 31.45 7.40
CA LYS A 446 13.61 32.84 7.87
C LYS A 446 12.94 33.72 6.81
N LYS A 447 12.94 33.26 5.57
CA LYS A 447 12.37 34.00 4.44
C LYS A 447 10.90 33.61 4.25
N THR A 448 10.03 34.62 4.27
CA THR A 448 8.63 34.48 3.87
C THR A 448 8.58 34.32 2.34
N TYR A 449 7.88 33.28 1.89
CA TYR A 449 7.63 33.04 0.47
C TYR A 449 6.47 33.90 -0.03
N ASP A 450 5.35 33.88 0.73
CA ASP A 450 4.15 34.65 0.47
C ASP A 450 3.35 34.81 1.79
N THR A 451 2.36 35.68 1.79
CA THR A 451 1.44 35.88 2.93
C THR A 451 0.02 35.72 2.44
N VAL A 452 -0.75 34.85 3.09
CA VAL A 452 -2.12 34.55 2.73
C VAL A 452 -3.06 34.81 3.88
N ASN A 453 -4.35 34.97 3.59
CA ASN A 453 -5.35 35.08 4.63
C ASN A 453 -5.66 33.69 5.22
N ALA A 454 -5.40 33.49 6.51
CA ALA A 454 -5.59 32.23 7.22
C ALA A 454 -7.05 31.75 7.19
N LYS A 455 -8.01 32.66 7.35
CA LYS A 455 -9.46 32.37 7.32
C LYS A 455 -9.92 31.87 5.95
N SER A 456 -9.34 32.42 4.88
CA SER A 456 -9.63 31.97 3.50
C SER A 456 -8.95 30.66 3.14
N LEU A 457 -7.84 30.34 3.80
CA LEU A 457 -7.13 29.07 3.59
C LEU A 457 -7.76 27.93 4.41
N PHE A 458 -8.33 28.24 5.58
CA PHE A 458 -9.03 27.28 6.46
C PHE A 458 -10.39 26.88 5.90
#